data_5a64d47566d014c66301bf6d07fb97b1
#
_entry.id   5a64d47566d014c66301bf6d07fb97b1
#
_cell.length_a   1.000
_cell.length_b   1.000
_cell.length_c   1.000
_cell.angle_alpha   90.00
_cell.angle_beta   90.00
_cell.angle_gamma   90.00
#
_symmetry.space_group_name_H-M   'P 1'
#
loop_
_entity.id
_entity.type
_entity.pdbx_description
1 polymer ?
#
loop_
_entity_poly.entity_id
_entity_poly.type
_entity_poly.pdbx_seq_one_letter_code
_entity_poly.pdbx_strand_id
1 'polypeptide(L)'
;MSFEIQNNIIATSQKLLEKHLVARTWGNLSQRIDGETFYCTPSGRDYNDLVPEEMIKVRLDGSYDGDLKPTTERSLHALIYSERPDAQFIIHTHQPYASAMSLGNKPYPLPADLAQKIGSDSLPIANYGLPGQKKLHNAIMEVLRNTGAHAILMKAHGMIVFAPSADDALQLALDVEEFCRAEFAKRTSLVPDESITPKMWKRSDANIPSEAAHIFAKRDDVEVIYADDDPVVLNFKDKLVPYLDDFAQLVGLRMTDTPFANAVFGAETVYYLGKDASDAEAVRMVVHKNALAATMGRSFAAKPISFFDRILMNAVYRLKYSKLKDKKSV
;
A
#
# COMPACT_ATOMS: atom_id res chain seq x y z
N MET A 1 4.69 26.03 15.10
CA MET A 1 5.05 25.71 13.69
C MET A 1 5.60 24.28 13.53
N SER A 2 6.77 23.89 14.12
CA SER A 2 7.28 22.50 13.96
C SER A 2 6.33 21.43 14.51
N PHE A 3 5.83 21.57 15.72
CA PHE A 3 4.92 20.65 16.38
C PHE A 3 3.55 20.55 15.64
N GLU A 4 3.08 21.62 15.09
CA GLU A 4 1.85 21.66 14.29
C GLU A 4 1.99 20.81 13.01
N ILE A 5 3.10 20.97 12.27
CA ILE A 5 3.39 20.20 11.05
C ILE A 5 3.44 18.69 11.36
N GLN A 6 4.12 18.32 12.45
CA GLN A 6 4.22 16.93 12.90
C GLN A 6 2.85 16.35 13.26
N ASN A 7 2.01 17.11 13.97
CA ASN A 7 0.64 16.69 14.30
C ASN A 7 -0.26 16.56 13.06
N ASN A 8 -0.12 17.43 12.06
CA ASN A 8 -0.85 17.32 10.80
C ASN A 8 -0.54 16.00 10.08
N ILE A 9 0.74 15.58 10.04
CA ILE A 9 1.13 14.30 9.46
C ILE A 9 0.47 13.15 10.22
N ILE A 10 0.51 13.16 11.56
CA ILE A 10 -0.09 12.10 12.40
C ILE A 10 -1.60 12.05 12.20
N ALA A 11 -2.29 13.19 12.30
CA ALA A 11 -3.74 13.25 12.15
C ALA A 11 -4.18 12.76 10.76
N THR A 12 -3.43 13.10 9.71
CA THR A 12 -3.71 12.63 8.35
C THR A 12 -3.45 11.12 8.21
N SER A 13 -2.37 10.60 8.81
CA SER A 13 -2.08 9.17 8.78
C SER A 13 -3.17 8.34 9.49
N GLN A 14 -3.72 8.83 10.60
CA GLN A 14 -4.85 8.21 11.30
C GLN A 14 -6.12 8.22 10.45
N LYS A 15 -6.45 9.34 9.79
CA LYS A 15 -7.58 9.41 8.85
C LYS A 15 -7.42 8.42 7.68
N LEU A 16 -6.19 8.22 7.17
CA LEU A 16 -5.93 7.23 6.12
C LEU A 16 -6.16 5.79 6.60
N LEU A 17 -5.78 5.46 7.84
CA LEU A 17 -6.09 4.16 8.46
C LEU A 17 -7.60 3.96 8.61
N GLU A 18 -8.31 4.94 9.17
CA GLU A 18 -9.77 4.91 9.34
C GLU A 18 -10.52 4.72 8.02
N LYS A 19 -9.99 5.27 6.93
CA LYS A 19 -10.54 5.14 5.58
C LYS A 19 -10.04 3.91 4.81
N HIS A 20 -9.25 3.04 5.43
CA HIS A 20 -8.67 1.84 4.82
C HIS A 20 -7.83 2.11 3.56
N LEU A 21 -7.28 3.33 3.43
CA LEU A 21 -6.40 3.70 2.31
C LEU A 21 -4.96 3.25 2.49
N VAL A 22 -4.58 2.94 3.71
CA VAL A 22 -3.29 2.35 4.07
C VAL A 22 -3.50 1.16 5.01
N ALA A 23 -2.59 0.20 4.95
CA ALA A 23 -2.53 -0.92 5.86
C ALA A 23 -1.23 -0.84 6.67
N ARG A 24 -1.33 -0.73 8.00
CA ARG A 24 -0.18 -0.67 8.93
C ARG A 24 0.82 0.45 8.57
N THR A 25 1.95 0.06 7.96
CA THR A 25 3.10 0.92 7.67
C THR A 25 3.32 1.12 6.16
N TRP A 26 2.40 0.65 5.32
CA TRP A 26 2.49 0.83 3.87
C TRP A 26 1.91 2.16 3.43
N GLY A 27 2.75 2.90 2.78
CA GLY A 27 2.55 4.28 2.47
C GLY A 27 3.45 5.17 3.32
N ASN A 28 3.45 6.45 3.04
CA ASN A 28 4.20 7.45 3.78
C ASN A 28 3.67 8.85 3.47
N LEU A 29 3.87 9.72 4.44
CA LEU A 29 3.41 11.09 4.37
C LEU A 29 4.57 12.04 4.63
N SER A 30 4.48 13.23 4.07
CA SER A 30 5.39 14.33 4.41
C SER A 30 4.70 15.69 4.30
N GLN A 31 5.22 16.65 5.05
CA GLN A 31 4.81 18.04 4.97
C GLN A 31 6.02 18.95 4.90
N ARG A 32 6.01 19.89 3.96
CA ARG A 32 7.03 20.91 3.79
C ARG A 32 7.11 21.80 5.02
N ILE A 33 8.33 22.12 5.45
CA ILE A 33 8.61 23.06 6.54
C ILE A 33 8.93 24.44 5.95
N ASP A 34 9.84 24.43 4.97
CA ASP A 34 10.38 25.62 4.30
C ASP A 34 10.87 25.29 2.88
N GLY A 35 11.63 26.19 2.26
CA GLY A 35 12.17 25.99 0.91
C GLY A 35 13.22 24.87 0.79
N GLU A 36 13.74 24.34 1.90
CA GLU A 36 14.87 23.40 1.91
C GLU A 36 14.58 22.09 2.65
N THR A 37 13.52 22.07 3.48
CA THR A 37 13.29 20.95 4.40
C THR A 37 11.82 20.55 4.50
N PHE A 38 11.57 19.29 4.88
CA PHE A 38 10.24 18.74 5.15
C PHE A 38 10.30 17.74 6.31
N TYR A 39 9.18 17.51 7.00
CA TYR A 39 9.00 16.37 7.89
C TYR A 39 8.39 15.21 7.12
N CYS A 40 8.80 13.97 7.44
CA CYS A 40 8.17 12.76 6.93
C CYS A 40 8.00 11.69 8.00
N THR A 41 7.11 10.73 7.72
CA THR A 41 6.89 9.56 8.57
C THR A 41 8.15 8.68 8.66
N PRO A 42 8.41 8.07 9.83
CA PRO A 42 9.50 7.12 10.02
C PRO A 42 9.23 5.79 9.29
N SER A 43 10.31 5.11 8.91
CA SER A 43 10.22 3.81 8.25
C SER A 43 9.80 2.71 9.23
N GLY A 44 8.74 1.96 8.90
CA GLY A 44 8.34 0.77 9.63
C GLY A 44 7.66 1.01 10.99
N ARG A 45 7.17 2.22 11.25
CA ARG A 45 6.37 2.55 12.43
C ARG A 45 4.88 2.43 12.11
N ASP A 46 4.13 1.86 13.04
CA ASP A 46 2.67 1.80 12.95
C ASP A 46 2.08 3.20 13.11
N TYR A 47 1.14 3.58 12.27
CA TYR A 47 0.54 4.91 12.29
C TYR A 47 -0.35 5.15 13.51
N ASN A 48 -0.82 4.09 14.18
CA ASN A 48 -1.54 4.21 15.46
C ASN A 48 -0.64 4.64 16.63
N ASP A 49 0.67 4.36 16.53
CA ASP A 49 1.63 4.58 17.63
C ASP A 49 2.54 5.80 17.39
N LEU A 50 2.31 6.56 16.31
CA LEU A 50 3.17 7.71 15.98
C LEU A 50 3.03 8.84 17.00
N VAL A 51 4.18 9.39 17.38
CA VAL A 51 4.27 10.61 18.18
C VAL A 51 5.02 11.70 17.41
N PRO A 52 4.79 13.00 17.71
CA PRO A 52 5.39 14.10 16.95
C PRO A 52 6.92 14.06 16.89
N GLU A 53 7.58 13.63 17.96
CA GLU A 53 9.03 13.54 18.09
C GLU A 53 9.66 12.50 17.15
N GLU A 54 8.86 11.57 16.62
CA GLU A 54 9.31 10.56 15.65
C GLU A 54 9.29 11.04 14.21
N MET A 55 8.68 12.20 13.91
CA MET A 55 8.70 12.78 12.57
C MET A 55 10.12 13.25 12.24
N ILE A 56 10.65 12.77 11.11
CA ILE A 56 12.03 13.01 10.74
C ILE A 56 12.13 14.20 9.81
N LYS A 57 12.96 15.17 10.19
CA LYS A 57 13.32 16.31 9.33
C LYS A 57 14.29 15.87 8.26
N VAL A 58 13.92 16.04 6.99
CA VAL A 58 14.69 15.65 5.80
C VAL A 58 14.97 16.90 4.97
N ARG A 59 16.17 17.00 4.39
CA ARG A 59 16.55 18.04 3.43
C ARG A 59 16.17 17.61 2.02
N LEU A 60 16.06 18.57 1.09
CA LEU A 60 15.72 18.28 -0.33
C LEU A 60 16.80 17.43 -1.04
N ASP A 61 18.02 17.36 -0.54
CA ASP A 61 19.04 16.41 -1.02
C ASP A 61 18.85 14.98 -0.52
N GLY A 62 17.83 14.75 0.33
CA GLY A 62 17.51 13.46 0.94
C GLY A 62 18.31 13.15 2.21
N SER A 63 19.21 14.04 2.65
CA SER A 63 19.93 13.89 3.92
C SER A 63 19.03 14.19 5.12
N TYR A 64 19.36 13.58 6.28
CA TYR A 64 18.65 13.76 7.54
C TYR A 64 19.60 13.52 8.70
N ASP A 65 19.23 13.97 9.89
CA ASP A 65 19.99 13.80 11.12
C ASP A 65 19.23 12.87 12.09
N GLY A 66 19.96 12.22 12.99
CA GLY A 66 19.41 11.35 14.04
C GLY A 66 19.42 9.85 13.69
N ASP A 67 18.98 9.04 14.68
CA ASP A 67 19.04 7.57 14.59
C ASP A 67 17.79 6.94 13.95
N LEU A 68 16.65 7.63 14.03
CA LEU A 68 15.42 7.19 13.38
C LEU A 68 15.54 7.34 11.86
N LYS A 69 15.16 6.29 11.15
CA LYS A 69 15.22 6.28 9.68
C LYS A 69 13.92 6.81 9.10
N PRO A 70 13.99 7.82 8.23
CA PRO A 70 12.82 8.26 7.46
C PRO A 70 12.32 7.18 6.52
N THR A 71 11.11 7.36 5.97
CA THR A 71 10.60 6.52 4.89
C THR A 71 11.67 6.25 3.82
N THR A 72 11.65 5.05 3.24
CA THR A 72 12.57 4.68 2.15
C THR A 72 12.33 5.50 0.88
N GLU A 73 11.16 6.13 0.76
CA GLU A 73 10.77 6.95 -0.40
C GLU A 73 10.99 8.46 -0.20
N ARG A 74 11.68 8.87 0.89
CA ARG A 74 12.01 10.27 1.15
C ARG A 74 12.64 11.00 -0.04
N SER A 75 13.45 10.29 -0.83
CA SER A 75 14.08 10.88 -2.02
C SER A 75 13.07 11.22 -3.11
N LEU A 76 11.98 10.44 -3.24
CA LEU A 76 10.88 10.76 -4.14
C LEU A 76 10.14 12.01 -3.66
N HIS A 77 9.85 12.10 -2.35
CA HIS A 77 9.23 13.29 -1.78
C HIS A 77 10.12 14.53 -1.98
N ALA A 78 11.42 14.42 -1.75
CA ALA A 78 12.39 15.50 -1.97
C ALA A 78 12.39 15.97 -3.43
N LEU A 79 12.34 15.03 -4.41
CA LEU A 79 12.25 15.36 -5.82
C LEU A 79 10.95 16.10 -6.17
N ILE A 80 9.81 15.65 -5.65
CA ILE A 80 8.52 16.33 -5.87
C ILE A 80 8.55 17.74 -5.26
N TYR A 81 9.02 17.88 -4.02
CA TYR A 81 9.16 19.22 -3.40
C TYR A 81 10.10 20.13 -4.16
N SER A 82 11.18 19.61 -4.74
CA SER A 82 12.11 20.40 -5.56
C SER A 82 11.50 20.88 -6.88
N GLU A 83 10.69 20.02 -7.51
CA GLU A 83 10.07 20.30 -8.80
C GLU A 83 8.76 21.12 -8.67
N ARG A 84 8.05 20.96 -7.53
CA ARG A 84 6.71 21.53 -7.29
C ARG A 84 6.69 22.40 -6.03
N PRO A 85 6.94 23.70 -6.16
CA PRO A 85 6.85 24.65 -5.04
C PRO A 85 5.45 24.75 -4.42
N ASP A 86 4.41 24.43 -5.18
CA ASP A 86 3.01 24.36 -4.75
C ASP A 86 2.68 23.13 -3.90
N ALA A 87 3.51 22.08 -3.93
CA ALA A 87 3.37 20.93 -3.06
C ALA A 87 3.76 21.30 -1.62
N GLN A 88 2.80 21.28 -0.70
CA GLN A 88 3.04 21.48 0.73
C GLN A 88 2.86 20.21 1.53
N PHE A 89 2.00 19.28 1.06
CA PHE A 89 1.75 17.99 1.67
C PHE A 89 1.77 16.89 0.61
N ILE A 90 2.46 15.79 0.89
CA ILE A 90 2.53 14.60 0.01
C ILE A 90 2.00 13.39 0.76
N ILE A 91 1.15 12.62 0.09
CA ILE A 91 0.64 11.33 0.54
C ILE A 91 0.98 10.28 -0.51
N HIS A 92 1.70 9.23 -0.10
CA HIS A 92 1.83 8.00 -0.84
C HIS A 92 1.03 6.90 -0.15
N THR A 93 0.16 6.22 -0.90
CA THR A 93 -0.70 5.15 -0.40
C THR A 93 -0.70 3.94 -1.32
N HIS A 94 -1.06 2.79 -0.73
CA HIS A 94 -1.31 1.54 -1.44
C HIS A 94 -2.80 1.19 -1.41
N GLN A 95 -3.66 2.16 -1.67
CA GLN A 95 -5.10 2.00 -1.60
C GLN A 95 -5.64 1.02 -2.66
N PRO A 96 -6.75 0.29 -2.37
CA PRO A 96 -7.15 -0.89 -3.12
C PRO A 96 -7.40 -0.67 -4.61
N TYR A 97 -8.30 0.26 -4.96
CA TYR A 97 -8.71 0.45 -6.35
C TYR A 97 -7.67 1.21 -7.17
N ALA A 98 -7.02 2.23 -6.60
CA ALA A 98 -5.94 2.94 -7.29
C ALA A 98 -4.77 1.99 -7.60
N SER A 99 -4.41 1.10 -6.65
CA SER A 99 -3.39 0.07 -6.89
C SER A 99 -3.80 -0.90 -8.00
N ALA A 100 -5.06 -1.37 -8.02
CA ALA A 100 -5.55 -2.24 -9.07
C ALA A 100 -5.57 -1.55 -10.45
N MET A 101 -6.04 -0.31 -10.51
CA MET A 101 -6.08 0.49 -11.72
C MET A 101 -4.70 0.93 -12.21
N SER A 102 -3.68 0.94 -11.34
CA SER A 102 -2.30 1.21 -11.74
C SER A 102 -1.74 0.23 -12.78
N LEU A 103 -2.36 -0.94 -12.94
CA LEU A 103 -1.98 -1.94 -13.95
C LEU A 103 -2.40 -1.57 -15.37
N GLY A 104 -3.18 -0.51 -15.54
CA GLY A 104 -3.58 0.02 -16.83
C GLY A 104 -2.40 0.33 -17.76
N ASN A 105 -2.68 0.36 -19.06
CA ASN A 105 -1.67 0.63 -20.09
C ASN A 105 -1.74 2.06 -20.64
N LYS A 106 -2.78 2.83 -20.23
CA LYS A 106 -3.01 4.22 -20.67
C LYS A 106 -3.55 5.03 -19.49
N PRO A 107 -3.30 6.34 -19.46
CA PRO A 107 -3.96 7.25 -18.52
C PRO A 107 -5.49 7.14 -18.62
N TYR A 108 -6.18 7.41 -17.52
CA TYR A 108 -7.64 7.38 -17.47
C TYR A 108 -8.19 8.80 -17.65
N PRO A 109 -9.05 9.06 -18.66
CA PRO A 109 -9.73 10.34 -18.80
C PRO A 109 -10.52 10.68 -17.55
N LEU A 110 -10.42 11.91 -17.07
CA LEU A 110 -11.03 12.38 -15.84
C LEU A 110 -12.32 13.17 -16.12
N PRO A 111 -13.32 13.11 -15.23
CA PRO A 111 -14.41 14.09 -15.23
C PRO A 111 -13.85 15.49 -14.89
N ALA A 112 -14.53 16.54 -15.37
CA ALA A 112 -14.01 17.90 -15.35
C ALA A 112 -13.64 18.44 -13.95
N ASP A 113 -14.43 18.09 -12.95
CA ASP A 113 -14.20 18.46 -11.54
C ASP A 113 -12.92 17.84 -10.97
N LEU A 114 -12.70 16.56 -11.24
CA LEU A 114 -11.49 15.87 -10.80
C LEU A 114 -10.28 16.26 -11.64
N ALA A 115 -10.45 16.51 -12.94
CA ALA A 115 -9.40 17.04 -13.81
C ALA A 115 -8.86 18.38 -13.30
N GLN A 116 -9.75 19.26 -12.83
CA GLN A 116 -9.36 20.53 -12.23
C GLN A 116 -8.54 20.34 -10.94
N LYS A 117 -8.95 19.44 -10.06
CA LYS A 117 -8.22 19.13 -8.80
C LYS A 117 -6.86 18.52 -9.07
N ILE A 118 -6.77 17.60 -10.02
CA ILE A 118 -5.53 16.91 -10.38
C ILE A 118 -4.60 17.82 -11.22
N GLY A 119 -5.15 18.79 -11.92
CA GLY A 119 -4.39 19.65 -12.83
C GLY A 119 -4.00 18.95 -14.15
N SER A 120 -4.79 17.94 -14.57
CA SER A 120 -4.58 17.16 -15.79
C SER A 120 -5.91 16.58 -16.27
N ASP A 121 -6.13 16.49 -17.59
CA ASP A 121 -7.35 15.91 -18.18
C ASP A 121 -7.43 14.38 -18.00
N SER A 122 -6.38 13.76 -17.52
CA SER A 122 -6.33 12.32 -17.26
C SER A 122 -5.52 12.00 -16.02
N LEU A 123 -5.87 10.89 -15.32
CA LEU A 123 -5.09 10.33 -14.24
C LEU A 123 -3.93 9.51 -14.85
N PRO A 124 -2.70 9.98 -14.73
CA PRO A 124 -1.55 9.35 -15.36
C PRO A 124 -1.05 8.13 -14.58
N ILE A 125 -0.31 7.26 -15.27
CA ILE A 125 0.30 6.06 -14.71
C ILE A 125 1.81 6.12 -14.96
N ALA A 126 2.61 6.14 -13.90
CA ALA A 126 4.06 5.99 -13.99
C ALA A 126 4.47 4.53 -14.22
N ASN A 127 5.49 4.32 -15.07
CA ASN A 127 6.00 3.00 -15.37
C ASN A 127 6.58 2.29 -14.14
N TYR A 128 6.56 0.95 -14.18
CA TYR A 128 7.03 0.11 -13.07
C TYR A 128 8.51 0.29 -12.76
N GLY A 129 8.80 0.39 -11.49
CA GLY A 129 10.12 0.31 -10.89
C GLY A 129 10.01 -0.28 -9.48
N LEU A 130 11.05 -0.92 -8.99
CA LEU A 130 11.07 -1.46 -7.62
C LEU A 130 10.98 -0.32 -6.59
N PRO A 131 10.26 -0.51 -5.47
CA PRO A 131 10.13 0.49 -4.42
C PRO A 131 11.48 1.05 -3.93
N GLY A 132 11.55 2.37 -3.77
CA GLY A 132 12.75 3.08 -3.31
C GLY A 132 13.91 3.14 -4.32
N GLN A 133 13.74 2.67 -5.54
CA GLN A 133 14.80 2.72 -6.57
C GLN A 133 14.67 3.91 -7.52
N LYS A 134 15.80 4.36 -8.05
CA LYS A 134 15.88 5.49 -9.01
C LYS A 134 14.97 5.29 -10.23
N LYS A 135 14.78 4.04 -10.70
CA LYS A 135 13.92 3.76 -11.85
C LYS A 135 12.47 4.18 -11.59
N LEU A 136 11.93 3.87 -10.42
CA LEU A 136 10.59 4.29 -10.02
C LEU A 136 10.51 5.81 -9.89
N HIS A 137 11.48 6.42 -9.20
CA HIS A 137 11.54 7.88 -9.05
C HIS A 137 11.57 8.58 -10.40
N ASN A 138 12.42 8.15 -11.33
CA ASN A 138 12.52 8.73 -12.67
C ASN A 138 11.20 8.60 -13.45
N ALA A 139 10.52 7.44 -13.37
CA ALA A 139 9.24 7.24 -14.04
C ALA A 139 8.15 8.19 -13.51
N ILE A 140 8.11 8.43 -12.20
CA ILE A 140 7.17 9.37 -11.58
C ILE A 140 7.50 10.81 -11.98
N MET A 141 8.77 11.19 -11.92
CA MET A 141 9.20 12.55 -12.29
C MET A 141 9.00 12.85 -13.77
N GLU A 142 9.17 11.86 -14.66
CA GLU A 142 8.85 11.96 -16.08
C GLU A 142 7.36 12.28 -16.28
N VAL A 143 6.46 11.54 -15.62
CA VAL A 143 5.03 11.78 -15.67
C VAL A 143 4.70 13.16 -15.12
N LEU A 144 5.24 13.52 -13.96
CA LEU A 144 5.02 14.81 -13.30
C LEU A 144 5.35 15.99 -14.22
N ARG A 145 6.53 15.95 -14.87
CA ARG A 145 6.99 17.01 -15.78
C ARG A 145 6.14 17.13 -17.03
N ASN A 146 5.70 15.98 -17.58
CA ASN A 146 4.93 15.95 -18.81
C ASN A 146 3.45 16.33 -18.63
N THR A 147 2.88 16.10 -17.44
CA THR A 147 1.43 16.30 -17.21
C THR A 147 1.12 17.40 -16.22
N GLY A 148 2.03 17.72 -15.30
CA GLY A 148 1.78 18.63 -14.18
C GLY A 148 0.80 18.07 -13.13
N ALA A 149 0.38 16.82 -13.26
CA ALA A 149 -0.65 16.20 -12.42
C ALA A 149 -0.25 16.11 -10.94
N HIS A 150 -1.18 16.42 -10.04
CA HIS A 150 -1.04 16.34 -8.59
C HIS A 150 -1.31 14.93 -8.03
N ALA A 151 -1.78 14.01 -8.88
CA ALA A 151 -2.00 12.61 -8.55
C ALA A 151 -1.44 11.71 -9.66
N ILE A 152 -0.68 10.69 -9.28
CA ILE A 152 -0.02 9.78 -10.22
C ILE A 152 -0.20 8.34 -9.71
N LEU A 153 -0.75 7.45 -10.53
CA LEU A 153 -0.74 6.02 -10.25
C LEU A 153 0.67 5.46 -10.50
N MET A 154 1.14 4.64 -9.58
CA MET A 154 2.45 3.99 -9.64
C MET A 154 2.24 2.52 -10.02
N LYS A 155 2.64 2.12 -11.23
CA LYS A 155 2.33 0.79 -11.78
C LYS A 155 2.76 -0.34 -10.85
N ALA A 156 1.80 -1.24 -10.52
CA ALA A 156 1.97 -2.40 -9.64
C ALA A 156 2.38 -2.06 -8.19
N HIS A 157 2.14 -0.82 -7.75
CA HIS A 157 2.61 -0.34 -6.44
C HIS A 157 1.46 0.34 -5.65
N GLY A 158 1.04 1.51 -6.09
CA GLY A 158 0.03 2.32 -5.42
C GLY A 158 -0.17 3.64 -6.13
N MET A 159 -0.31 4.73 -5.36
CA MET A 159 -0.35 6.08 -5.92
C MET A 159 0.40 7.08 -5.04
N ILE A 160 0.73 8.23 -5.64
CA ILE A 160 1.23 9.40 -4.93
C ILE A 160 0.38 10.60 -5.28
N VAL A 161 0.02 11.39 -4.28
CA VAL A 161 -0.67 12.68 -4.43
C VAL A 161 0.04 13.76 -3.64
N PHE A 162 -0.08 15.00 -4.08
CA PHE A 162 0.38 16.16 -3.33
C PHE A 162 -0.57 17.33 -3.53
N ALA A 163 -0.62 18.21 -2.53
CA ALA A 163 -1.53 19.35 -2.51
C ALA A 163 -0.97 20.51 -1.66
N PRO A 164 -1.61 21.70 -1.70
CA PRO A 164 -1.24 22.84 -0.87
C PRO A 164 -1.49 22.65 0.63
N SER A 165 -2.32 21.68 1.03
CA SER A 165 -2.59 21.37 2.44
C SER A 165 -2.76 19.88 2.69
N ALA A 166 -2.73 19.46 3.97
CA ALA A 166 -2.98 18.09 4.38
C ALA A 166 -4.43 17.63 4.06
N ASP A 167 -5.40 18.50 4.29
CA ASP A 167 -6.81 18.17 4.03
C ASP A 167 -7.08 18.08 2.52
N ASP A 168 -6.50 18.95 1.69
CA ASP A 168 -6.61 18.87 0.23
C ASP A 168 -5.94 17.58 -0.31
N ALA A 169 -4.77 17.22 0.22
CA ALA A 169 -4.08 15.99 -0.16
C ALA A 169 -4.87 14.73 0.21
N LEU A 170 -5.46 14.70 1.42
CA LEU A 170 -6.34 13.62 1.86
C LEU A 170 -7.59 13.52 0.99
N GLN A 171 -8.25 14.66 0.73
CA GLN A 171 -9.45 14.67 -0.12
C GLN A 171 -9.12 14.21 -1.55
N LEU A 172 -7.99 14.66 -2.10
CA LEU A 172 -7.54 14.22 -3.42
C LEU A 172 -7.27 12.69 -3.45
N ALA A 173 -6.66 12.15 -2.39
CA ALA A 173 -6.46 10.70 -2.26
C ALA A 173 -7.78 9.91 -2.25
N LEU A 174 -8.79 10.41 -1.54
CA LEU A 174 -10.14 9.83 -1.50
C LEU A 174 -10.85 9.93 -2.86
N ASP A 175 -10.80 11.09 -3.50
CA ASP A 175 -11.43 11.33 -4.81
C ASP A 175 -10.82 10.40 -5.89
N VAL A 176 -9.50 10.20 -5.87
CA VAL A 176 -8.81 9.28 -6.79
C VAL A 176 -9.21 7.82 -6.53
N GLU A 177 -9.33 7.42 -5.26
CA GLU A 177 -9.76 6.06 -4.93
C GLU A 177 -11.19 5.80 -5.42
N GLU A 178 -12.12 6.73 -5.18
CA GLU A 178 -13.50 6.58 -5.65
C GLU A 178 -13.60 6.59 -7.18
N PHE A 179 -12.84 7.44 -7.84
CA PHE A 179 -12.73 7.41 -9.31
C PHE A 179 -12.21 6.05 -9.80
N CYS A 180 -11.15 5.53 -9.19
CA CYS A 180 -10.60 4.22 -9.54
C CYS A 180 -11.59 3.08 -9.27
N ARG A 181 -12.36 3.15 -8.17
CA ARG A 181 -13.45 2.21 -7.86
C ARG A 181 -14.53 2.22 -8.94
N ALA A 182 -14.98 3.40 -9.36
CA ALA A 182 -15.96 3.54 -10.43
C ALA A 182 -15.43 3.01 -11.76
N GLU A 183 -14.16 3.27 -12.10
CA GLU A 183 -13.51 2.74 -13.31
C GLU A 183 -13.32 1.22 -13.26
N PHE A 184 -13.04 0.66 -12.08
CA PHE A 184 -12.97 -0.77 -11.85
C PHE A 184 -14.32 -1.44 -12.12
N ALA A 185 -15.41 -0.90 -11.55
CA ALA A 185 -16.77 -1.44 -11.70
C ALA A 185 -17.28 -1.45 -13.15
N LYS A 186 -16.78 -0.54 -14.00
CA LYS A 186 -17.08 -0.54 -15.44
C LYS A 186 -16.48 -1.74 -16.19
N ARG A 187 -15.46 -2.42 -15.62
CA ARG A 187 -14.64 -3.44 -16.27
C ARG A 187 -14.92 -4.85 -15.79
N THR A 188 -15.59 -5.01 -14.65
CA THR A 188 -15.90 -6.31 -14.07
C THR A 188 -17.12 -6.23 -13.17
N SER A 189 -17.89 -7.31 -13.14
CA SER A 189 -18.96 -7.53 -12.15
C SER A 189 -18.43 -8.20 -10.86
N LEU A 190 -17.17 -8.61 -10.87
CA LEU A 190 -16.52 -9.23 -9.71
C LEU A 190 -16.03 -8.12 -8.77
N VAL A 191 -16.83 -7.83 -7.75
CA VAL A 191 -16.55 -6.80 -6.73
C VAL A 191 -16.45 -7.45 -5.35
N PRO A 192 -15.68 -6.88 -4.43
CA PRO A 192 -15.62 -7.35 -3.04
C PRO A 192 -17.00 -7.28 -2.39
N ASP A 193 -17.26 -8.22 -1.51
CA ASP A 193 -18.41 -8.13 -0.60
C ASP A 193 -18.00 -7.44 0.69
N GLU A 194 -18.28 -6.14 0.78
CA GLU A 194 -17.94 -5.30 1.94
C GLU A 194 -18.73 -5.68 3.22
N SER A 195 -19.75 -6.54 3.12
CA SER A 195 -20.52 -7.02 4.27
C SER A 195 -19.83 -8.19 4.99
N ILE A 196 -18.82 -8.81 4.39
CA ILE A 196 -18.12 -9.96 4.97
C ILE A 196 -17.30 -9.53 6.19
N THR A 197 -17.67 -10.09 7.34
CA THR A 197 -16.87 -10.00 8.56
C THR A 197 -15.98 -11.22 8.67
N PRO A 198 -14.66 -11.09 8.71
CA PRO A 198 -13.77 -12.24 8.80
C PRO A 198 -13.93 -12.97 10.14
N LYS A 199 -13.89 -14.30 10.11
CA LYS A 199 -13.76 -15.12 11.32
C LYS A 199 -12.32 -15.09 11.80
N MET A 200 -12.09 -15.24 13.10
CA MET A 200 -10.76 -15.23 13.69
C MET A 200 -10.59 -16.41 14.63
N TRP A 201 -9.45 -17.04 14.57
CA TRP A 201 -9.02 -18.08 15.52
C TRP A 201 -7.60 -17.79 15.99
N LYS A 202 -7.38 -18.04 17.28
CA LYS A 202 -6.05 -18.08 17.90
C LYS A 202 -5.60 -19.54 18.02
N ARG A 203 -4.32 -19.79 18.00
CA ARG A 203 -3.76 -21.12 18.21
C ARG A 203 -4.22 -21.79 19.52
N SER A 204 -4.49 -20.99 20.54
CA SER A 204 -4.94 -21.42 21.86
C SER A 204 -6.44 -21.73 21.97
N ASP A 205 -7.23 -21.47 20.93
CA ASP A 205 -8.68 -21.65 20.98
C ASP A 205 -9.04 -23.14 21.01
N ALA A 206 -10.09 -23.50 21.77
CA ALA A 206 -10.52 -24.89 21.92
C ALA A 206 -11.26 -25.45 20.71
N ASN A 207 -11.94 -24.61 19.93
CA ASN A 207 -12.79 -24.98 18.81
C ASN A 207 -12.27 -24.37 17.50
N ILE A 208 -11.22 -24.96 16.95
CA ILE A 208 -10.61 -24.53 15.70
C ILE A 208 -11.09 -25.45 14.57
N PRO A 209 -11.58 -24.91 13.42
CA PRO A 209 -11.93 -25.73 12.26
C PRO A 209 -10.73 -26.58 11.78
N SER A 210 -11.02 -27.78 11.25
CA SER A 210 -9.97 -28.75 10.86
C SER A 210 -8.93 -28.19 9.88
N GLU A 211 -9.34 -27.37 8.93
CA GLU A 211 -8.43 -26.71 7.97
C GLU A 211 -7.49 -25.72 8.69
N ALA A 212 -8.03 -24.87 9.58
CA ALA A 212 -7.23 -23.92 10.35
C ALA A 212 -6.29 -24.65 11.34
N ALA A 213 -6.78 -25.74 11.99
CA ALA A 213 -5.95 -26.58 12.85
C ALA A 213 -4.77 -27.22 12.08
N HIS A 214 -5.02 -27.67 10.83
CA HIS A 214 -3.97 -28.19 9.96
C HIS A 214 -2.93 -27.13 9.59
N ILE A 215 -3.35 -25.87 9.35
CA ILE A 215 -2.44 -24.75 9.11
C ILE A 215 -1.57 -24.50 10.34
N PHE A 216 -2.17 -24.38 11.54
CA PHE A 216 -1.42 -24.22 12.79
C PHE A 216 -0.42 -25.34 13.04
N ALA A 217 -0.77 -26.60 12.70
CA ALA A 217 0.13 -27.75 12.86
C ALA A 217 1.37 -27.68 11.93
N LYS A 218 1.29 -26.95 10.81
CA LYS A 218 2.38 -26.84 9.83
C LYS A 218 3.17 -25.52 9.94
N ARG A 219 2.67 -24.55 10.67
CA ARG A 219 3.19 -23.17 10.73
C ARG A 219 3.34 -22.74 12.19
N ASP A 220 4.46 -23.08 12.81
CA ASP A 220 4.76 -22.72 14.21
C ASP A 220 4.93 -21.20 14.42
N ASP A 221 5.14 -20.46 13.35
CA ASP A 221 5.26 -19.00 13.34
C ASP A 221 3.92 -18.25 13.29
N VAL A 222 2.78 -18.98 13.22
CA VAL A 222 1.42 -18.41 13.12
C VAL A 222 0.70 -18.57 14.46
N GLU A 223 0.21 -17.47 15.04
CA GLU A 223 -0.57 -17.46 16.28
C GLU A 223 -2.03 -17.07 16.06
N VAL A 224 -2.34 -16.36 14.97
CA VAL A 224 -3.69 -15.91 14.63
C VAL A 224 -3.97 -16.21 13.16
N ILE A 225 -5.17 -16.71 12.89
CA ILE A 225 -5.70 -16.90 11.53
C ILE A 225 -7.00 -16.08 11.40
N TYR A 226 -7.08 -15.22 10.40
CA TYR A 226 -8.34 -14.67 9.90
C TYR A 226 -8.82 -15.49 8.72
N ALA A 227 -10.14 -15.55 8.50
CA ALA A 227 -10.71 -16.23 7.35
C ALA A 227 -11.98 -15.56 6.87
N ASP A 228 -12.14 -15.50 5.56
CA ASP A 228 -13.35 -15.07 4.88
C ASP A 228 -13.57 -15.85 3.58
N ASP A 229 -14.68 -15.59 2.92
CA ASP A 229 -15.12 -16.21 1.66
C ASP A 229 -15.33 -15.16 0.56
N ASP A 230 -14.53 -14.09 0.55
CA ASP A 230 -14.65 -13.00 -0.43
C ASP A 230 -14.57 -13.54 -1.87
N PRO A 231 -15.58 -13.27 -2.70
CA PRO A 231 -15.70 -13.83 -4.06
C PRO A 231 -14.58 -13.38 -4.99
N VAL A 232 -14.00 -12.19 -4.76
CA VAL A 232 -12.89 -11.68 -5.59
C VAL A 232 -11.62 -12.50 -5.34
N VAL A 233 -11.35 -12.86 -4.08
CA VAL A 233 -10.18 -13.68 -3.74
C VAL A 233 -10.40 -15.13 -4.17
N LEU A 234 -11.58 -15.69 -3.89
CA LEU A 234 -11.94 -17.08 -4.25
C LEU A 234 -11.96 -17.31 -5.77
N ASN A 235 -12.16 -16.28 -6.60
CA ASN A 235 -12.03 -16.38 -8.06
C ASN A 235 -10.62 -16.79 -8.54
N PHE A 236 -9.63 -16.75 -7.65
CA PHE A 236 -8.23 -17.17 -7.90
C PHE A 236 -7.85 -18.44 -7.14
N LYS A 237 -8.82 -19.29 -6.77
CA LYS A 237 -8.68 -20.46 -5.90
C LYS A 237 -7.52 -21.40 -6.24
N ASP A 238 -7.18 -21.56 -7.52
CA ASP A 238 -6.08 -22.44 -7.90
C ASP A 238 -4.71 -21.81 -7.64
N LYS A 239 -4.62 -20.50 -7.89
CA LYS A 239 -3.35 -19.77 -7.77
C LYS A 239 -3.53 -18.26 -7.84
N LEU A 240 -3.17 -17.57 -6.79
CA LEU A 240 -2.99 -16.11 -6.80
C LEU A 240 -1.50 -15.76 -6.76
N VAL A 241 -1.06 -14.94 -7.70
CA VAL A 241 0.33 -14.48 -7.80
C VAL A 241 0.41 -12.97 -7.63
N PRO A 242 1.60 -12.43 -7.24
CA PRO A 242 1.76 -11.00 -7.07
C PRO A 242 1.56 -10.20 -8.35
N TYR A 243 0.58 -9.32 -8.33
CA TYR A 243 0.42 -8.20 -9.25
C TYR A 243 0.84 -6.88 -8.61
N LEU A 244 0.92 -6.86 -7.26
CA LEU A 244 1.35 -5.72 -6.46
C LEU A 244 2.56 -6.09 -5.60
N ASP A 245 3.42 -5.10 -5.36
CA ASP A 245 4.68 -5.24 -4.64
C ASP A 245 4.51 -5.75 -3.21
N ASP A 246 3.52 -5.23 -2.48
CA ASP A 246 3.26 -5.60 -1.08
C ASP A 246 2.77 -7.04 -0.93
N PHE A 247 2.06 -7.59 -1.91
CA PHE A 247 1.74 -9.02 -1.90
C PHE A 247 3.01 -9.87 -1.97
N ALA A 248 3.94 -9.54 -2.88
CA ALA A 248 5.22 -10.24 -2.97
C ALA A 248 6.03 -10.12 -1.67
N GLN A 249 5.97 -8.96 -1.02
CA GLN A 249 6.67 -8.71 0.25
C GLN A 249 6.08 -9.52 1.40
N LEU A 250 4.77 -9.35 1.65
CA LEU A 250 4.12 -9.85 2.87
C LEU A 250 3.59 -11.27 2.73
N VAL A 251 2.89 -11.57 1.62
CA VAL A 251 2.23 -12.87 1.43
C VAL A 251 3.21 -13.90 0.90
N GLY A 252 3.98 -13.54 -0.13
CA GLY A 252 4.98 -14.41 -0.71
C GLY A 252 4.92 -14.49 -2.24
N LEU A 253 5.58 -15.50 -2.80
CA LEU A 253 5.73 -15.63 -4.26
C LEU A 253 4.44 -16.03 -4.97
N ARG A 254 3.58 -16.73 -4.27
CA ARG A 254 2.25 -17.19 -4.71
C ARG A 254 1.44 -17.68 -3.52
N MET A 255 0.15 -17.63 -3.63
CA MET A 255 -0.80 -18.25 -2.72
C MET A 255 -1.45 -19.46 -3.42
N THR A 256 -1.56 -20.57 -2.71
CA THR A 256 -2.16 -21.85 -3.13
C THR A 256 -2.93 -22.46 -1.97
N ASP A 257 -3.33 -23.70 -2.08
CA ASP A 257 -3.92 -24.54 -1.02
C ASP A 257 -2.91 -25.07 0.01
N THR A 258 -1.62 -24.81 -0.19
CA THR A 258 -0.55 -25.23 0.73
C THR A 258 -0.07 -24.04 1.58
N PRO A 259 0.20 -24.23 2.90
CA PRO A 259 0.50 -23.13 3.82
C PRO A 259 1.97 -22.67 3.76
N PHE A 260 2.55 -22.51 2.55
CA PHE A 260 3.89 -21.94 2.35
C PHE A 260 3.90 -20.41 2.36
N ALA A 261 2.79 -19.80 1.95
CA ALA A 261 2.58 -18.36 1.98
C ALA A 261 1.90 -17.94 3.30
N ASN A 262 1.79 -16.64 3.54
CA ASN A 262 1.05 -16.11 4.68
C ASN A 262 -0.48 -16.02 4.40
N ALA A 263 -0.95 -16.57 3.28
CA ALA A 263 -2.35 -16.82 3.02
C ALA A 263 -2.54 -18.13 2.25
N VAL A 264 -3.67 -18.81 2.48
CA VAL A 264 -3.93 -20.19 2.01
C VAL A 264 -5.37 -20.28 1.51
N PHE A 265 -5.59 -20.93 0.37
CA PHE A 265 -6.92 -21.31 -0.07
C PHE A 265 -7.39 -22.59 0.66
N GLY A 266 -8.54 -22.52 1.31
CA GLY A 266 -9.29 -23.69 1.75
C GLY A 266 -10.33 -24.11 0.70
N ALA A 267 -11.24 -25.02 1.09
CA ALA A 267 -12.28 -25.53 0.20
C ALA A 267 -13.23 -24.43 -0.30
N GLU A 268 -13.72 -23.57 0.58
CA GLU A 268 -14.65 -22.47 0.29
C GLU A 268 -14.27 -21.20 1.08
N THR A 269 -13.05 -21.13 1.59
CA THR A 269 -12.61 -20.10 2.51
C THR A 269 -11.16 -19.74 2.20
N VAL A 270 -10.79 -18.52 2.49
CA VAL A 270 -9.40 -18.03 2.44
C VAL A 270 -8.90 -17.81 3.86
N TYR A 271 -7.71 -18.31 4.17
CA TYR A 271 -7.06 -18.18 5.47
C TYR A 271 -5.90 -17.20 5.38
N TYR A 272 -5.85 -16.23 6.28
CA TYR A 272 -4.83 -15.18 6.37
C TYR A 272 -4.08 -15.33 7.68
N LEU A 273 -2.77 -15.51 7.60
CA LEU A 273 -1.91 -16.01 8.67
C LEU A 273 -1.08 -14.89 9.28
N GLY A 274 -1.07 -14.78 10.59
CA GLY A 274 -0.33 -13.76 11.32
C GLY A 274 0.27 -14.24 12.64
N LYS A 275 1.30 -13.54 13.12
CA LYS A 275 1.83 -13.69 14.48
C LYS A 275 0.88 -13.10 15.53
N ASP A 276 0.06 -12.15 15.12
CA ASP A 276 -0.97 -11.48 15.89
C ASP A 276 -2.14 -11.08 14.99
N ALA A 277 -3.21 -10.54 15.57
CA ALA A 277 -4.39 -10.12 14.84
C ALA A 277 -4.10 -9.02 13.81
N SER A 278 -3.21 -8.09 14.13
CA SER A 278 -2.81 -7.02 13.21
C SER A 278 -2.04 -7.57 11.99
N ASP A 279 -1.19 -8.59 12.20
CA ASP A 279 -0.49 -9.25 11.09
C ASP A 279 -1.46 -9.99 10.17
N ALA A 280 -2.40 -10.78 10.75
CA ALA A 280 -3.39 -11.53 9.98
C ALA A 280 -4.30 -10.59 9.17
N GLU A 281 -4.77 -9.49 9.78
CA GLU A 281 -5.58 -8.47 9.08
C GLU A 281 -4.79 -7.79 7.95
N ALA A 282 -3.53 -7.45 8.18
CA ALA A 282 -2.69 -6.87 7.13
C ALA A 282 -2.49 -7.83 5.94
N VAL A 283 -2.32 -9.13 6.21
CA VAL A 283 -2.27 -10.16 5.16
C VAL A 283 -3.58 -10.19 4.40
N ARG A 284 -4.74 -10.16 5.08
CA ARG A 284 -6.06 -10.13 4.48
C ARG A 284 -6.22 -8.94 3.53
N MET A 285 -5.94 -7.73 4.02
CA MET A 285 -6.02 -6.50 3.21
C MET A 285 -5.15 -6.57 1.95
N VAL A 286 -3.92 -7.07 2.08
CA VAL A 286 -3.00 -7.19 0.93
C VAL A 286 -3.47 -8.25 -0.06
N VAL A 287 -4.02 -9.37 0.40
CA VAL A 287 -4.56 -10.41 -0.48
C VAL A 287 -5.77 -9.91 -1.25
N HIS A 288 -6.73 -9.26 -0.58
CA HIS A 288 -7.91 -8.67 -1.22
C HIS A 288 -7.50 -7.65 -2.29
N LYS A 289 -6.62 -6.71 -1.93
CA LYS A 289 -6.11 -5.71 -2.87
C LYS A 289 -5.42 -6.34 -4.08
N ASN A 290 -4.58 -7.35 -3.86
CA ASN A 290 -3.90 -8.03 -4.96
C ASN A 290 -4.86 -8.85 -5.83
N ALA A 291 -5.97 -9.36 -5.28
CA ALA A 291 -7.03 -10.02 -6.05
C ALA A 291 -7.76 -9.02 -6.96
N LEU A 292 -8.05 -7.80 -6.47
CA LEU A 292 -8.53 -6.70 -7.33
C LEU A 292 -7.54 -6.39 -8.45
N ALA A 293 -6.26 -6.26 -8.12
CA ALA A 293 -5.20 -6.03 -9.10
C ALA A 293 -5.09 -7.17 -10.11
N ALA A 294 -5.18 -8.43 -9.68
CA ALA A 294 -5.17 -9.59 -10.56
C ALA A 294 -6.39 -9.60 -11.51
N THR A 295 -7.56 -9.17 -11.03
CA THR A 295 -8.78 -9.01 -11.87
C THR A 295 -8.54 -7.97 -12.95
N MET A 296 -8.02 -6.80 -12.60
CA MET A 296 -7.65 -5.78 -13.59
C MET A 296 -6.49 -6.23 -14.48
N GLY A 297 -5.52 -6.96 -13.93
CA GLY A 297 -4.43 -7.56 -14.70
C GLY A 297 -4.93 -8.42 -15.84
N ARG A 298 -5.96 -9.25 -15.62
CA ARG A 298 -6.63 -10.02 -16.68
C ARG A 298 -7.30 -9.09 -17.71
N SER A 299 -8.04 -8.07 -17.25
CA SER A 299 -8.73 -7.11 -18.12
C SER A 299 -7.78 -6.31 -19.01
N PHE A 300 -6.63 -5.90 -18.47
CA PHE A 300 -5.62 -5.11 -19.18
C PHE A 300 -4.57 -5.95 -19.90
N ALA A 301 -4.64 -7.29 -19.83
CA ALA A 301 -3.59 -8.20 -20.27
C ALA A 301 -2.21 -7.88 -19.64
N ALA A 302 -2.22 -7.33 -18.42
CA ALA A 302 -1.01 -7.01 -17.68
C ALA A 302 -0.39 -8.30 -17.13
N LYS A 303 0.95 -8.34 -17.14
CA LYS A 303 1.68 -9.47 -16.57
C LYS A 303 1.82 -9.28 -15.04
N PRO A 304 1.78 -10.35 -14.25
CA PRO A 304 2.20 -10.31 -12.86
C PRO A 304 3.65 -9.80 -12.74
N ILE A 305 4.02 -9.31 -11.55
CA ILE A 305 5.41 -8.92 -11.24
C ILE A 305 6.38 -10.05 -11.62
N SER A 306 7.54 -9.70 -12.15
CA SER A 306 8.54 -10.69 -12.58
C SER A 306 8.93 -11.63 -11.43
N PHE A 307 9.25 -12.88 -11.75
CA PHE A 307 9.63 -13.87 -10.74
C PHE A 307 10.85 -13.44 -9.91
N PHE A 308 11.83 -12.80 -10.57
CA PHE A 308 13.03 -12.30 -9.89
C PHE A 308 12.72 -11.16 -8.93
N ASP A 309 11.85 -10.20 -9.33
CA ASP A 309 11.45 -9.09 -8.47
C ASP A 309 10.66 -9.60 -7.25
N ARG A 310 9.79 -10.62 -7.42
CA ARG A 310 9.07 -11.26 -6.30
C ARG A 310 10.03 -11.86 -5.28
N ILE A 311 11.05 -12.61 -5.74
CA ILE A 311 12.06 -13.20 -4.85
C ILE A 311 12.82 -12.10 -4.12
N LEU A 312 13.27 -11.08 -4.85
CA LEU A 312 14.03 -9.97 -4.27
C LEU A 312 13.21 -9.24 -3.19
N MET A 313 11.96 -8.87 -3.50
CA MET A 313 11.09 -8.18 -2.56
C MET A 313 10.78 -9.01 -1.33
N ASN A 314 10.45 -10.29 -1.49
CA ASN A 314 10.17 -11.20 -0.37
C ASN A 314 11.42 -11.40 0.52
N ALA A 315 12.60 -11.58 -0.09
CA ALA A 315 13.85 -11.73 0.65
C ALA A 315 14.21 -10.45 1.43
N VAL A 316 14.11 -9.29 0.80
CA VAL A 316 14.37 -7.99 1.45
C VAL A 316 13.39 -7.76 2.60
N TYR A 317 12.10 -8.06 2.42
CA TYR A 317 11.10 -7.92 3.47
C TYR A 317 11.42 -8.82 4.67
N ARG A 318 11.69 -10.11 4.46
CA ARG A 318 12.05 -11.06 5.51
C ARG A 318 13.33 -10.68 6.27
N LEU A 319 14.35 -10.20 5.56
CA LEU A 319 15.63 -9.85 6.18
C LEU A 319 15.62 -8.52 6.93
N LYS A 320 14.85 -7.54 6.45
CA LYS A 320 14.92 -6.16 6.92
C LYS A 320 13.77 -5.78 7.85
N TYR A 321 12.56 -6.20 7.55
CA TYR A 321 11.36 -5.76 8.25
C TYR A 321 10.84 -6.74 9.31
N SER A 322 11.05 -8.05 9.15
CA SER A 322 10.72 -9.02 10.20
C SER A 322 11.53 -8.78 11.48
N LYS A 323 12.80 -8.33 11.34
CA LYS A 323 13.70 -8.05 12.47
C LYS A 323 13.45 -6.71 13.18
N LEU A 324 12.76 -5.75 12.54
CA LEU A 324 12.43 -4.47 13.18
C LEU A 324 11.32 -4.60 14.23
N LYS A 325 10.45 -5.61 14.10
CA LYS A 325 9.40 -5.91 15.07
C LYS A 325 9.95 -6.56 16.36
N ASP A 326 10.96 -7.42 16.24
CA ASP A 326 11.52 -8.13 17.39
C ASP A 326 12.28 -7.21 18.37
N LYS A 327 12.60 -5.97 17.95
CA LYS A 327 13.25 -4.96 18.82
C LYS A 327 12.30 -4.14 19.71
N LYS A 328 10.98 -4.32 19.57
CA LYS A 328 9.96 -3.66 20.42
C LYS A 328 9.58 -4.45 21.68
N SER A 329 10.23 -5.59 21.98
CA SER A 329 9.94 -6.45 23.14
C SER A 329 11.03 -6.39 24.23
N VAL A 330 11.75 -5.24 24.34
CA VAL A 330 12.66 -5.00 25.48
C VAL A 330 12.40 -3.62 26.03
#